data_123329315acb43dfe5a41f9fec8c30ca
#
_entry.id   123329315acb43dfe5a41f9fec8c30ca
#
_cell.length_a   1.000
_cell.length_b   1.000
_cell.length_c   1.000
_cell.angle_alpha   90.00
_cell.angle_beta   90.00
_cell.angle_gamma   90.00
#
_symmetry.space_group_name_H-M   'P 1'
#
loop_
_entity.id
_entity.type
_entity.pdbx_description
1 polymer ?
#
loop_
_entity_poly.entity_id
_entity_poly.type
_entity_poly.pdbx_seq_one_letter_code
_entity_poly.pdbx_strand_id
1 'polypeptide(L)'
;MSKVKTSFFCQHCGYESVKWVGQCPSCNQWNTFVEELVQKDTSKTNNAWKDYNEEKRTNKTISLNDIKNTEERRLPTADAELNRVLGGGIVPGSLVLVAGEPGIGKSTLFLQNGLWLKDISVLYISGEESEQQIKMRADRLGMKNDNFYLLTETSTQTIFQEIKKLKPQLVIVDSIQTLQTSFIDSSPGSVSQIRECAAEFQRFAKETNTPVFLIGHITKDGSIAGPKILEHMVDTVLQFEGDRHYAYRILRTLKNRFGSTAELGIYEMTDEGMRGVLNPSEILITQKEDQLSGIAIAATIEGMRPLLIEVQALVTQSVYGTPQRTVSGFDLRRLQLLLAVLEKRGGFHFGMKDVFLNIAGGIKVEDPSIDLAVLCALLSSYEDVPLPQQICFAGEVGLSGEIRAVNRIDQRIAEAEKLGFEKIIVSKYSQKGLSKQKFNIEVVLMGRVEEVYKYLF
;
A
#
# COMPACT_ATOMS: atom_id res chain seq x y z
N MET A 1 -35.54 15.47 28.96
CA MET A 1 -34.29 16.24 28.93
C MET A 1 -33.13 15.25 28.79
N SER A 2 -32.50 15.20 27.62
CA SER A 2 -31.32 14.36 27.39
C SER A 2 -30.18 14.85 28.28
N LYS A 3 -29.54 13.94 29.02
CA LYS A 3 -28.33 14.30 29.79
C LYS A 3 -27.19 14.43 28.82
N VAL A 4 -26.82 15.66 28.46
CA VAL A 4 -25.57 15.97 27.76
C VAL A 4 -24.43 15.61 28.69
N LYS A 5 -23.52 14.74 28.27
CA LYS A 5 -22.32 14.38 29.02
C LYS A 5 -21.11 14.88 28.22
N THR A 6 -20.24 15.64 28.86
CA THR A 6 -18.94 16.02 28.28
C THR A 6 -17.97 14.86 28.40
N SER A 7 -17.24 14.60 27.33
CA SER A 7 -16.11 13.67 27.29
C SER A 7 -14.93 14.34 26.58
N PHE A 8 -13.72 13.93 26.93
CA PHE A 8 -12.49 14.45 26.35
C PHE A 8 -11.92 13.42 25.38
N PHE A 9 -11.68 13.84 24.12
CA PHE A 9 -11.14 12.97 23.07
C PHE A 9 -9.72 13.39 22.68
N CYS A 10 -8.82 12.43 22.65
CA CYS A 10 -7.47 12.63 22.13
C CYS A 10 -7.53 12.84 20.62
N GLN A 11 -7.10 14.00 20.13
CA GLN A 11 -7.11 14.34 18.69
C GLN A 11 -6.10 13.53 17.86
N HIS A 12 -5.16 12.83 18.52
CA HIS A 12 -4.20 11.99 17.83
C HIS A 12 -4.67 10.54 17.66
N CYS A 13 -5.28 9.93 18.70
CA CYS A 13 -5.65 8.52 18.67
C CYS A 13 -7.14 8.24 18.96
N GLY A 14 -7.96 9.28 19.23
CA GLY A 14 -9.39 9.13 19.53
C GLY A 14 -9.70 8.49 20.89
N TYR A 15 -8.73 8.30 21.78
CA TYR A 15 -8.98 7.78 23.11
C TYR A 15 -9.93 8.70 23.87
N GLU A 16 -11.03 8.12 24.41
CA GLU A 16 -12.02 8.84 25.20
C GLU A 16 -11.67 8.80 26.68
N SER A 17 -11.70 9.97 27.33
CA SER A 17 -11.55 10.11 28.77
C SER A 17 -12.69 10.93 29.36
N VAL A 18 -13.16 10.57 30.58
CA VAL A 18 -14.16 11.37 31.32
C VAL A 18 -13.58 12.65 31.92
N LYS A 19 -12.25 12.79 31.93
CA LYS A 19 -11.54 13.95 32.44
C LYS A 19 -10.43 14.33 31.48
N TRP A 20 -10.10 15.61 31.47
CA TRP A 20 -8.91 16.06 30.72
C TRP A 20 -7.63 15.45 31.33
N VAL A 21 -6.76 14.93 30.51
CA VAL A 21 -5.48 14.30 30.89
C VAL A 21 -4.37 14.94 30.07
N GLY A 22 -3.30 15.34 30.69
CA GLY A 22 -2.18 16.02 30.02
C GLY A 22 -1.45 15.14 29.02
N GLN A 23 -1.32 13.84 29.32
CA GLN A 23 -0.72 12.84 28.43
C GLN A 23 -1.73 11.74 28.11
N CYS A 24 -1.90 11.42 26.85
CA CYS A 24 -2.80 10.36 26.43
C CYS A 24 -2.27 8.97 26.84
N PRO A 25 -3.02 8.16 27.61
CA PRO A 25 -2.56 6.83 28.03
C PRO A 25 -2.50 5.81 26.87
N SER A 26 -3.13 6.10 25.74
CA SER A 26 -3.15 5.21 24.57
C SER A 26 -2.00 5.47 23.60
N CYS A 27 -1.71 6.74 23.27
CA CYS A 27 -0.69 7.10 22.28
C CYS A 27 0.50 7.87 22.85
N ASN A 28 0.50 8.15 24.18
CA ASN A 28 1.54 8.87 24.92
C ASN A 28 1.81 10.31 24.44
N GLN A 29 0.94 10.89 23.59
CA GLN A 29 1.05 12.28 23.14
C GLN A 29 0.56 13.24 24.22
N TRP A 30 1.21 14.41 24.33
CA TRP A 30 0.89 15.43 25.29
C TRP A 30 -0.09 16.47 24.72
N ASN A 31 -0.99 16.99 25.58
CA ASN A 31 -1.91 18.11 25.27
C ASN A 31 -2.80 17.88 24.03
N THR A 32 -3.23 16.63 23.81
CA THR A 32 -4.03 16.24 22.64
C THR A 32 -5.53 16.10 22.94
N PHE A 33 -5.97 16.34 24.17
CA PHE A 33 -7.38 16.19 24.55
C PHE A 33 -8.19 17.45 24.28
N VAL A 34 -9.31 17.27 23.58
CA VAL A 34 -10.33 18.32 23.34
C VAL A 34 -11.63 17.87 23.98
N GLU A 35 -12.34 18.81 24.61
CA GLU A 35 -13.65 18.58 25.21
C GLU A 35 -14.72 18.54 24.13
N GLU A 36 -15.56 17.50 24.14
CA GLU A 36 -16.66 17.32 23.20
C GLU A 36 -17.95 16.94 23.94
N LEU A 37 -19.09 17.42 23.44
CA LEU A 37 -20.39 17.11 23.99
C LEU A 37 -20.91 15.83 23.38
N VAL A 38 -21.09 14.79 24.19
CA VAL A 38 -21.64 13.51 23.78
C VAL A 38 -23.12 13.44 24.20
N GLN A 39 -24.03 13.49 23.25
CA GLN A 39 -25.45 13.25 23.51
C GLN A 39 -25.68 11.74 23.61
N LYS A 40 -25.87 11.24 24.83
CA LYS A 40 -26.41 9.90 25.03
C LYS A 40 -27.93 9.94 24.88
N ASP A 41 -28.42 9.79 23.66
CA ASP A 41 -29.81 9.38 23.48
C ASP A 41 -29.92 7.89 23.86
N THR A 42 -30.40 7.65 25.08
CA THR A 42 -30.71 6.30 25.58
C THR A 42 -32.01 5.73 24.98
N SER A 43 -32.69 6.47 24.11
CA SER A 43 -33.93 6.03 23.49
C SER A 43 -33.76 6.02 21.97
N LYS A 44 -33.68 4.82 21.44
CA LYS A 44 -33.67 4.47 20.02
C LYS A 44 -32.31 4.67 19.34
N THR A 45 -31.44 3.66 19.42
CA THR A 45 -30.60 3.31 18.29
C THR A 45 -31.54 3.10 17.08
N ASN A 46 -31.90 4.18 16.41
CA ASN A 46 -32.53 4.10 15.11
C ASN A 46 -31.46 3.66 14.12
N ASN A 47 -31.17 2.36 14.10
CA ASN A 47 -30.48 1.75 12.99
C ASN A 47 -31.42 1.96 11.79
N ALA A 48 -31.21 3.01 11.01
CA ALA A 48 -32.03 3.35 9.85
C ALA A 48 -32.11 2.20 8.84
N TRP A 49 -31.22 1.20 8.96
CA TRP A 49 -31.13 0.01 8.11
C TRP A 49 -31.73 -1.26 8.72
N LYS A 50 -32.39 -1.22 9.91
CA LYS A 50 -32.94 -2.45 10.58
C LYS A 50 -33.90 -3.27 9.72
N ASP A 51 -34.57 -2.63 8.78
CA ASP A 51 -35.49 -3.30 7.86
C ASP A 51 -34.85 -3.63 6.50
N TYR A 52 -33.51 -3.52 6.37
CA TYR A 52 -32.78 -3.78 5.13
C TYR A 52 -32.83 -5.25 4.71
N ASN A 53 -32.75 -6.15 5.70
CA ASN A 53 -32.96 -7.59 5.50
C ASN A 53 -34.23 -8.02 6.24
N GLU A 54 -35.24 -8.48 5.51
CA GLU A 54 -36.47 -9.04 6.09
C GLU A 54 -36.23 -10.32 6.91
N GLU A 55 -35.11 -11.02 6.68
CA GLU A 55 -34.68 -12.12 7.52
C GLU A 55 -33.99 -11.59 8.78
N LYS A 56 -34.73 -11.56 9.89
CA LYS A 56 -34.18 -11.30 11.22
C LYS A 56 -33.06 -12.29 11.50
N ARG A 57 -31.79 -11.85 11.40
CA ARG A 57 -30.68 -12.58 12.03
C ARG A 57 -30.98 -12.63 13.54
N THR A 58 -31.57 -13.73 14.00
CA THR A 58 -31.61 -14.01 15.43
C THR A 58 -30.18 -14.32 15.84
N ASN A 59 -29.57 -13.44 16.66
CA ASN A 59 -28.25 -13.68 17.26
C ASN A 59 -28.36 -14.92 18.19
N LYS A 60 -28.30 -16.12 17.62
CA LYS A 60 -28.25 -17.38 18.35
C LYS A 60 -26.79 -17.85 18.34
N THR A 61 -26.35 -18.37 19.49
CA THR A 61 -25.08 -19.11 19.53
C THR A 61 -25.18 -20.32 18.61
N ILE A 62 -24.27 -20.45 17.67
CA ILE A 62 -24.19 -21.54 16.70
C ILE A 62 -22.86 -22.25 16.94
N SER A 63 -22.89 -23.61 16.95
CA SER A 63 -21.64 -24.38 16.98
C SER A 63 -20.83 -24.12 15.73
N LEU A 64 -19.51 -24.03 15.87
CA LEU A 64 -18.60 -23.87 14.74
C LEU A 64 -18.77 -24.98 13.68
N ASN A 65 -19.08 -26.19 14.12
CA ASN A 65 -19.29 -27.34 13.23
C ASN A 65 -20.61 -27.27 12.45
N ASP A 66 -21.60 -26.48 12.93
CA ASP A 66 -22.89 -26.29 12.27
C ASP A 66 -22.82 -25.16 11.20
N ILE A 67 -21.71 -24.40 11.15
CA ILE A 67 -21.49 -23.41 10.12
C ILE A 67 -21.07 -24.15 8.85
N LYS A 68 -21.99 -24.23 7.89
CA LYS A 68 -21.65 -24.75 6.57
C LYS A 68 -20.57 -23.83 5.98
N ASN A 69 -19.40 -24.37 5.61
CA ASN A 69 -18.40 -23.70 4.77
C ASN A 69 -19.06 -23.43 3.41
N THR A 70 -19.81 -22.35 3.32
CA THR A 70 -20.04 -21.71 2.02
C THR A 70 -18.73 -21.05 1.68
N GLU A 71 -18.08 -21.48 0.59
CA GLU A 71 -16.97 -20.72 -0.01
C GLU A 71 -17.39 -19.25 0.01
N GLU A 72 -16.60 -18.40 0.70
CA GLU A 72 -16.85 -16.96 0.70
C GLU A 72 -16.84 -16.52 -0.75
N ARG A 73 -18.01 -16.32 -1.35
CA ARG A 73 -18.15 -15.79 -2.70
C ARG A 73 -17.65 -14.36 -2.67
N ARG A 74 -16.36 -14.19 -2.95
CA ARG A 74 -15.79 -12.87 -3.17
C ARG A 74 -16.37 -12.29 -4.45
N LEU A 75 -16.66 -11.00 -4.42
CA LEU A 75 -17.04 -10.27 -5.61
C LEU A 75 -15.76 -9.85 -6.36
N PRO A 76 -15.43 -10.45 -7.49
CA PRO A 76 -14.26 -10.04 -8.25
C PRO A 76 -14.52 -8.68 -8.89
N THR A 77 -13.51 -7.81 -8.89
CA THR A 77 -13.52 -6.59 -9.69
C THR A 77 -12.95 -6.88 -11.07
N ALA A 78 -13.14 -5.98 -12.03
CA ALA A 78 -12.49 -6.08 -13.34
C ALA A 78 -10.97 -5.76 -13.26
N ASP A 79 -10.50 -5.25 -12.13
CA ASP A 79 -9.13 -4.85 -11.88
C ASP A 79 -8.34 -5.97 -11.18
N ALA A 80 -7.41 -6.57 -11.91
CA ALA A 80 -6.59 -7.68 -11.39
C ALA A 80 -5.67 -7.25 -10.24
N GLU A 81 -5.15 -6.02 -10.26
CA GLU A 81 -4.27 -5.51 -9.21
C GLU A 81 -5.07 -5.19 -7.92
N LEU A 82 -6.30 -4.66 -8.05
CA LEU A 82 -7.19 -4.47 -6.90
C LEU A 82 -7.62 -5.82 -6.30
N ASN A 83 -7.97 -6.81 -7.14
CA ASN A 83 -8.28 -8.15 -6.65
C ASN A 83 -7.11 -8.78 -5.92
N ARG A 84 -5.87 -8.58 -6.39
CA ARG A 84 -4.65 -9.07 -5.74
C ARG A 84 -4.52 -8.52 -4.31
N VAL A 85 -4.57 -7.20 -4.13
CA VAL A 85 -4.41 -6.58 -2.81
C VAL A 85 -5.56 -6.87 -1.86
N LEU A 86 -6.74 -7.16 -2.38
CA LEU A 86 -7.89 -7.62 -1.60
C LEU A 86 -7.81 -9.12 -1.25
N GLY A 87 -6.88 -9.87 -1.86
CA GLY A 87 -6.71 -11.31 -1.65
C GLY A 87 -7.70 -12.16 -2.46
N GLY A 88 -8.11 -11.68 -3.65
CA GLY A 88 -8.97 -12.38 -4.61
C GLY A 88 -10.34 -11.75 -4.85
N GLY A 89 -10.58 -10.53 -4.36
CA GLY A 89 -11.81 -9.77 -4.57
C GLY A 89 -12.45 -9.24 -3.30
N ILE A 90 -13.55 -8.53 -3.44
CA ILE A 90 -14.28 -7.87 -2.36
C ILE A 90 -15.03 -8.91 -1.52
N VAL A 91 -14.82 -8.91 -0.22
CA VAL A 91 -15.53 -9.80 0.71
C VAL A 91 -16.85 -9.17 1.13
N PRO A 92 -17.99 -9.86 1.01
CA PRO A 92 -19.29 -9.37 1.48
C PRO A 92 -19.25 -8.97 2.96
N GLY A 93 -19.89 -7.84 3.29
CA GLY A 93 -19.92 -7.33 4.66
C GLY A 93 -18.57 -6.83 5.19
N SER A 94 -17.55 -6.68 4.34
CA SER A 94 -16.26 -6.09 4.72
C SER A 94 -16.31 -4.57 4.75
N LEU A 95 -15.52 -3.99 5.66
CA LEU A 95 -15.22 -2.57 5.70
C LEU A 95 -13.75 -2.38 5.31
N VAL A 96 -13.51 -1.70 4.19
CA VAL A 96 -12.18 -1.47 3.62
C VAL A 96 -11.83 0.01 3.70
N LEU A 97 -10.71 0.34 4.33
CA LEU A 97 -10.16 1.71 4.33
C LEU A 97 -9.13 1.84 3.21
N VAL A 98 -9.27 2.89 2.42
CA VAL A 98 -8.35 3.26 1.35
C VAL A 98 -7.68 4.58 1.69
N ALA A 99 -6.43 4.53 2.08
CA ALA A 99 -5.66 5.68 2.54
C ALA A 99 -4.63 6.13 1.50
N GLY A 100 -4.24 7.39 1.53
CA GLY A 100 -3.19 7.93 0.66
C GLY A 100 -3.23 9.45 0.57
N GLU A 101 -2.16 10.06 0.04
CA GLU A 101 -2.09 11.51 -0.13
C GLU A 101 -3.22 12.05 -1.02
N PRO A 102 -3.65 13.32 -0.81
CA PRO A 102 -4.57 13.98 -1.74
C PRO A 102 -3.98 14.01 -3.16
N GLY A 103 -4.82 13.70 -4.16
CA GLY A 103 -4.42 13.72 -5.58
C GLY A 103 -3.63 12.49 -6.06
N ILE A 104 -3.41 11.45 -5.22
CA ILE A 104 -2.67 10.24 -5.62
C ILE A 104 -3.47 9.29 -6.55
N GLY A 105 -4.80 9.48 -6.66
CA GLY A 105 -5.66 8.69 -7.55
C GLY A 105 -6.71 7.81 -6.87
N LYS A 106 -6.88 7.90 -5.54
CA LYS A 106 -7.88 7.09 -4.79
C LYS A 106 -9.28 7.16 -5.39
N SER A 107 -9.82 8.37 -5.48
CA SER A 107 -11.16 8.64 -6.02
C SER A 107 -11.29 8.17 -7.48
N THR A 108 -10.25 8.32 -8.29
CA THR A 108 -10.23 7.84 -9.68
C THR A 108 -10.32 6.32 -9.75
N LEU A 109 -9.48 5.60 -8.98
CA LEU A 109 -9.48 4.13 -8.99
C LEU A 109 -10.82 3.56 -8.55
N PHE A 110 -11.41 4.11 -7.47
CA PHE A 110 -12.65 3.56 -6.91
C PHE A 110 -13.90 3.98 -7.71
N LEU A 111 -13.91 5.16 -8.33
CA LEU A 111 -14.92 5.53 -9.32
C LEU A 111 -14.86 4.58 -10.53
N GLN A 112 -13.68 4.36 -11.08
CA GLN A 112 -13.43 3.47 -12.21
C GLN A 112 -13.87 2.04 -11.92
N ASN A 113 -13.46 1.47 -10.79
CA ASN A 113 -13.86 0.13 -10.38
C ASN A 113 -15.37 0.01 -10.14
N GLY A 114 -16.01 1.03 -9.53
CA GLY A 114 -17.46 1.06 -9.37
C GLY A 114 -18.20 1.08 -10.71
N LEU A 115 -17.69 1.82 -11.70
CA LEU A 115 -18.25 1.86 -13.04
C LEU A 115 -18.08 0.54 -13.83
N TRP A 116 -17.03 -0.24 -13.55
CA TRP A 116 -16.83 -1.56 -14.16
C TRP A 116 -17.77 -2.63 -13.63
N LEU A 117 -18.29 -2.50 -12.42
CA LEU A 117 -19.19 -3.48 -11.79
C LEU A 117 -20.63 -3.33 -12.28
N LYS A 118 -20.89 -3.72 -13.53
CA LYS A 118 -22.20 -3.52 -14.21
C LYS A 118 -23.33 -4.42 -13.70
N ASP A 119 -22.97 -5.57 -13.10
CA ASP A 119 -23.93 -6.59 -12.69
C ASP A 119 -24.47 -6.36 -11.27
N ILE A 120 -23.99 -5.36 -10.56
CA ILE A 120 -24.40 -5.02 -9.21
C ILE A 120 -24.72 -3.52 -9.06
N SER A 121 -25.59 -3.21 -8.10
CA SER A 121 -25.87 -1.81 -7.75
C SER A 121 -24.76 -1.25 -6.85
N VAL A 122 -24.11 -0.18 -7.32
CA VAL A 122 -23.05 0.53 -6.62
C VAL A 122 -23.55 1.91 -6.22
N LEU A 123 -23.40 2.26 -4.95
CA LEU A 123 -23.65 3.61 -4.45
C LEU A 123 -22.33 4.30 -4.15
N TYR A 124 -22.05 5.39 -4.87
CA TYR A 124 -20.90 6.27 -4.61
C TYR A 124 -21.37 7.51 -3.86
N ILE A 125 -20.85 7.73 -2.68
CA ILE A 125 -21.18 8.84 -1.80
C ILE A 125 -20.01 9.81 -1.82
N SER A 126 -20.27 11.07 -2.19
CA SER A 126 -19.26 12.13 -2.19
C SER A 126 -19.65 13.23 -1.22
N GLY A 127 -18.71 13.62 -0.36
CA GLY A 127 -18.83 14.79 0.50
C GLY A 127 -17.92 15.96 0.07
N GLU A 128 -17.10 15.79 -0.96
CA GLU A 128 -16.13 16.80 -1.40
C GLU A 128 -16.46 17.37 -2.79
N GLU A 129 -16.94 16.53 -3.70
CA GLU A 129 -17.15 16.89 -5.09
C GLU A 129 -18.65 16.95 -5.43
N SER A 130 -19.00 17.86 -6.32
CA SER A 130 -20.35 17.96 -6.87
C SER A 130 -20.64 16.84 -7.88
N GLU A 131 -21.92 16.60 -8.12
CA GLU A 131 -22.40 15.62 -9.12
C GLU A 131 -21.80 15.88 -10.51
N GLN A 132 -21.69 17.16 -10.92
CA GLN A 132 -21.12 17.53 -12.20
C GLN A 132 -19.63 17.21 -12.29
N GLN A 133 -18.84 17.44 -11.21
CA GLN A 133 -17.41 17.14 -11.19
C GLN A 133 -17.16 15.64 -11.31
N ILE A 134 -17.94 14.83 -10.58
CA ILE A 134 -17.83 13.36 -10.65
C ILE A 134 -18.28 12.86 -12.03
N LYS A 135 -19.36 13.45 -12.59
CA LYS A 135 -19.83 13.11 -13.93
C LYS A 135 -18.77 13.41 -15.00
N MET A 136 -18.12 14.59 -14.95
CA MET A 136 -17.02 14.93 -15.86
C MET A 136 -15.85 13.93 -15.77
N ARG A 137 -15.53 13.47 -14.55
CA ARG A 137 -14.50 12.45 -14.33
C ARG A 137 -14.94 11.11 -14.92
N ALA A 138 -16.19 10.69 -14.69
CA ALA A 138 -16.73 9.44 -15.24
C ALA A 138 -16.76 9.48 -16.80
N ASP A 139 -17.11 10.61 -17.39
CA ASP A 139 -17.12 10.78 -18.85
C ASP A 139 -15.70 10.69 -19.44
N ARG A 140 -14.69 11.24 -18.76
CA ARG A 140 -13.28 11.09 -19.15
C ARG A 140 -12.81 9.64 -19.13
N LEU A 141 -13.30 8.83 -18.16
CA LEU A 141 -13.03 7.40 -18.10
C LEU A 141 -13.72 6.61 -19.23
N GLY A 142 -14.62 7.22 -20.00
CA GLY A 142 -15.31 6.61 -21.15
C GLY A 142 -16.28 5.48 -20.77
N MET A 143 -16.67 5.38 -19.50
CA MET A 143 -17.45 4.27 -18.97
C MET A 143 -18.88 4.69 -18.65
N LYS A 144 -19.83 3.78 -18.92
CA LYS A 144 -21.24 3.93 -18.56
C LYS A 144 -21.68 2.69 -17.77
N ASN A 145 -22.41 2.92 -16.69
CA ASN A 145 -23.02 1.88 -15.86
C ASN A 145 -24.36 2.39 -15.33
N ASP A 146 -25.44 1.76 -15.74
CA ASP A 146 -26.81 2.15 -15.34
C ASP A 146 -27.11 1.72 -13.88
N ASN A 147 -26.30 0.84 -13.28
CA ASN A 147 -26.39 0.39 -11.91
C ASN A 147 -25.45 1.17 -10.96
N PHE A 148 -24.87 2.28 -11.43
CA PHE A 148 -24.00 3.15 -10.63
C PHE A 148 -24.77 4.40 -10.21
N TYR A 149 -24.96 4.56 -8.91
CA TYR A 149 -25.73 5.66 -8.31
C TYR A 149 -24.79 6.59 -7.55
N LEU A 150 -25.05 7.88 -7.67
CA LEU A 150 -24.28 8.93 -7.01
C LEU A 150 -25.14 9.64 -5.97
N LEU A 151 -24.56 9.89 -4.79
CA LEU A 151 -25.18 10.68 -3.72
C LEU A 151 -24.18 11.70 -3.20
N THR A 152 -24.50 12.99 -3.31
CA THR A 152 -23.72 14.10 -2.75
C THR A 152 -24.33 14.50 -1.40
N GLU A 153 -23.85 13.89 -0.32
CA GLU A 153 -24.36 14.08 1.03
C GLU A 153 -23.28 13.82 2.07
N THR A 154 -23.34 14.54 3.19
CA THR A 154 -22.39 14.41 4.31
C THR A 154 -23.03 13.85 5.59
N SER A 155 -24.37 13.97 5.74
CA SER A 155 -25.10 13.46 6.91
C SER A 155 -25.29 11.95 6.82
N THR A 156 -24.75 11.18 7.76
CA THR A 156 -24.90 9.72 7.79
C THR A 156 -26.37 9.30 7.91
N GLN A 157 -27.21 10.10 8.58
CA GLN A 157 -28.64 9.82 8.72
C GLN A 157 -29.36 9.85 7.36
N THR A 158 -29.08 10.85 6.55
CA THR A 158 -29.65 10.96 5.19
C THR A 158 -29.10 9.86 4.30
N ILE A 159 -27.78 9.61 4.37
CA ILE A 159 -27.11 8.54 3.61
C ILE A 159 -27.77 7.19 3.87
N PHE A 160 -28.00 6.80 5.13
CA PHE A 160 -28.62 5.51 5.45
C PHE A 160 -30.10 5.45 5.04
N GLN A 161 -30.82 6.57 4.99
CA GLN A 161 -32.17 6.62 4.42
C GLN A 161 -32.16 6.29 2.93
N GLU A 162 -31.23 6.85 2.16
CA GLU A 162 -31.10 6.57 0.73
C GLU A 162 -30.58 5.15 0.47
N ILE A 163 -29.63 4.65 1.28
CA ILE A 163 -29.17 3.26 1.25
C ILE A 163 -30.35 2.30 1.44
N LYS A 164 -31.26 2.59 2.38
CA LYS A 164 -32.46 1.76 2.62
C LYS A 164 -33.39 1.68 1.42
N LYS A 165 -33.54 2.79 0.68
CA LYS A 165 -34.39 2.83 -0.52
C LYS A 165 -33.75 2.10 -1.70
N LEU A 166 -32.44 2.35 -1.93
CA LEU A 166 -31.70 1.83 -3.07
C LEU A 166 -31.29 0.37 -2.90
N LYS A 167 -30.98 -0.06 -1.68
CA LYS A 167 -30.43 -1.38 -1.33
C LYS A 167 -29.18 -1.74 -2.17
N PRO A 168 -28.11 -0.90 -2.14
CA PRO A 168 -26.92 -1.15 -2.96
C PRO A 168 -26.17 -2.40 -2.51
N GLN A 169 -25.49 -3.06 -3.45
CA GLN A 169 -24.66 -4.23 -3.20
C GLN A 169 -23.20 -3.86 -2.89
N LEU A 170 -22.81 -2.62 -3.15
CA LEU A 170 -21.52 -2.04 -2.82
C LEU A 170 -21.71 -0.56 -2.49
N VAL A 171 -21.03 -0.08 -1.43
CA VAL A 171 -21.01 1.34 -1.06
C VAL A 171 -19.57 1.84 -1.10
N ILE A 172 -19.35 3.00 -1.70
CA ILE A 172 -18.07 3.70 -1.74
C ILE A 172 -18.29 5.10 -1.14
N VAL A 173 -17.49 5.46 -0.14
CA VAL A 173 -17.57 6.77 0.56
C VAL A 173 -16.30 7.56 0.27
N ASP A 174 -16.44 8.72 -0.35
CA ASP A 174 -15.34 9.63 -0.73
C ASP A 174 -15.63 11.08 -0.28
N SER A 175 -15.12 11.49 0.88
CA SER A 175 -14.25 10.84 1.83
C SER A 175 -14.91 10.68 3.22
N ILE A 176 -14.35 9.81 4.04
CA ILE A 176 -14.85 9.62 5.42
C ILE A 176 -14.67 10.89 6.26
N GLN A 177 -13.71 11.76 5.92
CA GLN A 177 -13.43 13.00 6.65
C GLN A 177 -14.53 14.05 6.51
N THR A 178 -15.32 14.02 5.45
CA THR A 178 -16.39 14.99 5.21
C THR A 178 -17.71 14.61 5.86
N LEU A 179 -17.83 13.34 6.28
CA LEU A 179 -19.06 12.85 6.87
C LEU A 179 -19.26 13.38 8.30
N GLN A 180 -20.52 13.51 8.66
CA GLN A 180 -20.95 13.92 9.99
C GLN A 180 -22.15 13.08 10.45
N THR A 181 -22.17 12.80 11.75
CA THR A 181 -23.31 12.17 12.41
C THR A 181 -23.89 13.10 13.48
N SER A 182 -25.21 13.12 13.62
CA SER A 182 -25.90 13.89 14.66
C SER A 182 -25.74 13.32 16.06
N PHE A 183 -25.11 12.16 16.24
CA PHE A 183 -24.89 11.55 17.55
C PHE A 183 -23.79 12.22 18.37
N ILE A 184 -22.90 12.96 17.72
CA ILE A 184 -21.81 13.68 18.33
C ILE A 184 -21.86 15.14 17.89
N ASP A 185 -21.82 16.05 18.85
CA ASP A 185 -21.78 17.49 18.62
C ASP A 185 -20.31 17.93 18.53
N SER A 186 -19.69 17.65 17.39
CA SER A 186 -18.32 18.05 17.07
C SER A 186 -18.21 18.40 15.60
N SER A 187 -17.19 19.17 15.24
CA SER A 187 -17.00 19.63 13.86
C SER A 187 -16.78 18.46 12.88
N PRO A 188 -17.30 18.54 11.66
CA PRO A 188 -16.94 17.60 10.60
C PRO A 188 -15.41 17.47 10.44
N GLY A 189 -14.92 16.27 10.19
CA GLY A 189 -13.47 16.01 10.10
C GLY A 189 -12.76 15.86 11.43
N SER A 190 -13.43 16.10 12.58
CA SER A 190 -12.86 15.77 13.88
C SER A 190 -12.71 14.24 14.04
N VAL A 191 -11.76 13.85 14.89
CA VAL A 191 -11.44 12.44 15.14
C VAL A 191 -12.65 11.65 15.64
N SER A 192 -13.46 12.26 16.50
CA SER A 192 -14.68 11.66 17.04
C SER A 192 -15.76 11.47 15.97
N GLN A 193 -15.96 12.47 15.09
CA GLN A 193 -16.89 12.35 13.95
C GLN A 193 -16.47 11.23 13.01
N ILE A 194 -15.20 11.23 12.58
CA ILE A 194 -14.67 10.20 11.69
C ILE A 194 -14.84 8.80 12.29
N ARG A 195 -14.53 8.65 13.59
CA ARG A 195 -14.68 7.39 14.30
C ARG A 195 -16.12 6.92 14.35
N GLU A 196 -17.07 7.79 14.71
CA GLU A 196 -18.48 7.38 14.86
C GLU A 196 -19.10 7.09 13.49
N CYS A 197 -18.84 7.93 12.47
CA CYS A 197 -19.28 7.64 11.10
C CYS A 197 -18.74 6.28 10.60
N ALA A 198 -17.47 5.98 10.84
CA ALA A 198 -16.89 4.68 10.48
C ALA A 198 -17.53 3.52 11.28
N ALA A 199 -17.89 3.74 12.55
CA ALA A 199 -18.59 2.74 13.37
C ALA A 199 -20.02 2.47 12.85
N GLU A 200 -20.72 3.49 12.36
CA GLU A 200 -22.03 3.33 11.73
C GLU A 200 -21.90 2.48 10.45
N PHE A 201 -20.94 2.78 9.55
CA PHE A 201 -20.69 1.97 8.35
C PHE A 201 -20.22 0.55 8.67
N GLN A 202 -19.42 0.36 9.73
CA GLN A 202 -19.01 -0.97 10.17
C GLN A 202 -20.23 -1.83 10.59
N ARG A 203 -21.12 -1.26 11.41
CA ARG A 203 -22.36 -1.94 11.82
C ARG A 203 -23.23 -2.25 10.60
N PHE A 204 -23.43 -1.27 9.72
CA PHE A 204 -24.19 -1.46 8.49
C PHE A 204 -23.60 -2.60 7.65
N ALA A 205 -22.31 -2.60 7.36
CA ALA A 205 -21.66 -3.62 6.55
C ALA A 205 -21.85 -5.03 7.13
N LYS A 206 -21.66 -5.18 8.46
CA LYS A 206 -21.78 -6.47 9.14
C LYS A 206 -23.22 -6.97 9.24
N GLU A 207 -24.19 -6.08 9.45
CA GLU A 207 -25.61 -6.45 9.59
C GLU A 207 -26.26 -6.76 8.24
N THR A 208 -25.90 -6.02 7.18
CA THR A 208 -26.50 -6.16 5.85
C THR A 208 -25.71 -7.06 4.90
N ASN A 209 -24.51 -7.46 5.28
CA ASN A 209 -23.55 -8.16 4.42
C ASN A 209 -23.14 -7.37 3.16
N THR A 210 -23.29 -6.04 3.19
CA THR A 210 -22.92 -5.13 2.10
C THR A 210 -21.51 -4.62 2.32
N PRO A 211 -20.54 -4.83 1.38
CA PRO A 211 -19.20 -4.29 1.49
C PRO A 211 -19.19 -2.77 1.37
N VAL A 212 -18.28 -2.14 2.12
CA VAL A 212 -18.12 -0.68 2.14
C VAL A 212 -16.65 -0.32 1.97
N PHE A 213 -16.34 0.56 1.02
CA PHE A 213 -15.04 1.24 0.91
C PHE A 213 -15.14 2.63 1.52
N LEU A 214 -14.22 2.93 2.43
CA LEU A 214 -14.02 4.26 3.00
C LEU A 214 -12.74 4.85 2.42
N ILE A 215 -12.84 5.89 1.63
CA ILE A 215 -11.68 6.64 1.14
C ILE A 215 -11.30 7.68 2.19
N GLY A 216 -9.99 7.74 2.51
CA GLY A 216 -9.44 8.67 3.48
C GLY A 216 -8.12 9.26 3.04
N HIS A 217 -7.79 10.44 3.61
CA HIS A 217 -6.51 11.11 3.38
C HIS A 217 -5.52 10.79 4.50
N ILE A 218 -4.23 10.73 4.16
CA ILE A 218 -3.13 10.68 5.14
C ILE A 218 -2.59 12.09 5.38
N THR A 219 -2.06 12.33 6.57
CA THR A 219 -1.32 13.56 6.91
C THR A 219 0.05 13.56 6.22
N LYS A 220 0.70 14.74 6.15
CA LYS A 220 2.06 14.89 5.59
C LYS A 220 3.11 14.02 6.28
N ASP A 221 2.87 13.62 7.51
CA ASP A 221 3.76 12.73 8.28
C ASP A 221 3.55 11.25 7.94
N GLY A 222 2.79 10.92 6.87
CA GLY A 222 2.49 9.55 6.46
C GLY A 222 1.54 8.79 7.40
N SER A 223 1.03 9.44 8.45
CA SER A 223 -0.01 8.87 9.28
C SER A 223 -1.38 9.09 8.64
N ILE A 224 -2.28 8.12 8.76
CA ILE A 224 -3.66 8.28 8.27
C ILE A 224 -4.28 9.48 9.00
N ALA A 225 -4.76 10.47 8.23
CA ALA A 225 -5.45 11.62 8.77
C ALA A 225 -6.80 11.20 9.34
N GLY A 226 -6.87 11.17 10.65
CA GLY A 226 -7.86 10.44 11.41
C GLY A 226 -7.16 9.24 12.04
N PRO A 227 -7.54 8.90 13.26
CA PRO A 227 -6.65 8.16 14.16
C PRO A 227 -6.33 6.79 13.57
N LYS A 228 -5.17 6.24 13.97
CA LYS A 228 -4.84 4.80 13.92
C LYS A 228 -6.01 3.89 14.36
N ILE A 229 -6.99 4.49 14.99
CA ILE A 229 -8.24 3.86 15.41
C ILE A 229 -9.06 3.31 14.24
N LEU A 230 -9.06 3.98 13.06
CA LEU A 230 -9.74 3.46 11.89
C LEU A 230 -9.11 2.16 11.39
N GLU A 231 -7.78 2.05 11.48
CA GLU A 231 -7.08 0.81 11.12
C GLU A 231 -7.54 -0.39 11.97
N HIS A 232 -7.86 -0.15 13.24
CA HIS A 232 -8.35 -1.21 14.12
C HIS A 232 -9.83 -1.56 13.85
N MET A 233 -10.62 -0.60 13.40
CA MET A 233 -12.06 -0.79 13.17
C MET A 233 -12.35 -1.51 11.86
N VAL A 234 -11.56 -1.28 10.82
CA VAL A 234 -11.77 -1.85 9.49
C VAL A 234 -11.21 -3.26 9.36
N ASP A 235 -11.69 -4.02 8.39
CA ASP A 235 -11.21 -5.37 8.10
C ASP A 235 -9.95 -5.36 7.22
N THR A 236 -9.87 -4.42 6.29
CA THR A 236 -8.76 -4.27 5.36
C THR A 236 -8.33 -2.81 5.29
N VAL A 237 -7.02 -2.56 5.24
CA VAL A 237 -6.42 -1.25 5.01
C VAL A 237 -5.55 -1.33 3.77
N LEU A 238 -5.90 -0.55 2.76
CA LEU A 238 -5.12 -0.33 1.55
C LEU A 238 -4.52 1.07 1.59
N GLN A 239 -3.24 1.19 1.32
CA GLN A 239 -2.55 2.47 1.28
C GLN A 239 -1.95 2.71 -0.10
N PHE A 240 -2.27 3.87 -0.68
CA PHE A 240 -1.56 4.37 -1.85
C PHE A 240 -0.23 4.99 -1.44
N GLU A 241 0.82 4.57 -2.11
CA GLU A 241 2.17 5.11 -2.02
C GLU A 241 2.62 5.57 -3.42
N GLY A 242 3.51 6.54 -3.48
CA GLY A 242 4.11 7.03 -4.70
C GLY A 242 4.32 8.54 -4.68
N ASP A 243 5.27 9.00 -5.47
CA ASP A 243 5.55 10.41 -5.67
C ASP A 243 4.70 10.92 -6.85
N ARG A 244 4.20 12.16 -6.74
CA ARG A 244 3.41 12.81 -7.80
C ARG A 244 4.18 13.03 -9.10
N HIS A 245 5.51 13.01 -9.02
CA HIS A 245 6.40 13.19 -10.18
C HIS A 245 6.59 11.92 -11.00
N TYR A 246 6.22 10.75 -10.45
CA TYR A 246 6.29 9.48 -11.18
C TYR A 246 4.92 9.08 -11.74
N ALA A 247 4.91 8.43 -12.90
CA ALA A 247 3.68 7.94 -13.52
C ALA A 247 3.04 6.79 -12.73
N TYR A 248 3.82 6.08 -11.90
CA TYR A 248 3.40 4.88 -11.20
C TYR A 248 2.94 5.15 -9.77
N ARG A 249 1.96 4.34 -9.33
CA ARG A 249 1.39 4.34 -7.99
C ARG A 249 1.38 2.91 -7.46
N ILE A 250 1.71 2.75 -6.20
CA ILE A 250 1.66 1.47 -5.51
C ILE A 250 0.47 1.48 -4.57
N LEU A 251 -0.35 0.43 -4.63
CA LEU A 251 -1.41 0.17 -3.67
C LEU A 251 -0.96 -0.99 -2.78
N ARG A 252 -0.64 -0.71 -1.54
CA ARG A 252 -0.13 -1.68 -0.56
C ARG A 252 -1.21 -2.09 0.41
N THR A 253 -1.25 -3.38 0.74
CA THR A 253 -2.10 -3.91 1.80
C THR A 253 -1.37 -3.79 3.15
N LEU A 254 -1.84 -2.91 4.04
CA LEU A 254 -1.28 -2.79 5.40
C LEU A 254 -1.95 -3.73 6.40
N LYS A 255 -3.23 -4.02 6.19
CA LYS A 255 -4.03 -4.95 7.00
C LYS A 255 -5.02 -5.67 6.11
N ASN A 256 -5.16 -6.97 6.30
CA ASN A 256 -6.20 -7.77 5.64
C ASN A 256 -6.60 -8.96 6.50
N ARG A 257 -7.84 -8.98 6.98
CA ARG A 257 -8.38 -10.12 7.76
C ARG A 257 -8.74 -11.32 6.89
N PHE A 258 -8.83 -11.13 5.58
CA PHE A 258 -9.32 -12.11 4.62
C PHE A 258 -8.23 -12.62 3.66
N GLY A 259 -7.01 -12.14 3.80
CA GLY A 259 -5.90 -12.50 2.91
C GLY A 259 -4.54 -12.04 3.42
N SER A 260 -3.54 -12.16 2.55
CA SER A 260 -2.18 -11.73 2.83
C SER A 260 -2.08 -10.20 2.94
N THR A 261 -1.25 -9.71 3.85
CA THR A 261 -0.84 -8.30 3.91
C THR A 261 0.41 -8.03 3.08
N ALA A 262 1.01 -9.07 2.50
CA ALA A 262 2.22 -8.95 1.70
C ALA A 262 1.93 -8.70 0.21
N GLU A 263 0.70 -8.34 -0.15
CA GLU A 263 0.32 -8.08 -1.55
C GLU A 263 0.40 -6.58 -1.87
N LEU A 264 0.81 -6.30 -3.10
CA LEU A 264 0.79 -4.96 -3.66
C LEU A 264 0.24 -4.95 -5.09
N GLY A 265 -0.44 -3.87 -5.42
CA GLY A 265 -0.91 -3.54 -6.76
C GLY A 265 -0.08 -2.38 -7.33
N ILE A 266 0.26 -2.44 -8.58
CA ILE A 266 1.00 -1.38 -9.27
C ILE A 266 0.12 -0.80 -10.37
N TYR A 267 0.01 0.51 -10.36
CA TYR A 267 -0.82 1.26 -11.29
C TYR A 267 -0.01 2.33 -12.01
N GLU A 268 -0.38 2.58 -13.23
CA GLU A 268 0.04 3.73 -14.00
C GLU A 268 -1.09 4.73 -14.09
N MET A 269 -0.80 6.01 -13.84
CA MET A 269 -1.76 7.08 -14.04
C MET A 269 -1.70 7.53 -15.50
N THR A 270 -2.84 7.42 -16.18
CA THR A 270 -3.00 7.86 -17.59
C THR A 270 -4.07 8.94 -17.68
N ASP A 271 -4.21 9.58 -18.84
CA ASP A 271 -5.27 10.56 -19.09
C ASP A 271 -6.68 9.94 -19.03
N GLU A 272 -6.78 8.62 -19.30
CA GLU A 272 -8.03 7.85 -19.28
C GLU A 272 -8.33 7.20 -17.92
N GLY A 273 -7.46 7.39 -16.91
CA GLY A 273 -7.63 6.83 -15.58
C GLY A 273 -6.42 6.05 -15.06
N MET A 274 -6.68 5.11 -14.16
CA MET A 274 -5.64 4.24 -13.60
C MET A 274 -5.63 2.88 -14.29
N ARG A 275 -4.48 2.49 -14.81
CA ARG A 275 -4.24 1.21 -15.46
C ARG A 275 -3.38 0.32 -14.56
N GLY A 276 -3.85 -0.91 -14.27
CA GLY A 276 -3.04 -1.91 -13.57
C GLY A 276 -1.84 -2.34 -14.41
N VAL A 277 -0.67 -2.41 -13.80
CA VAL A 277 0.58 -2.81 -14.45
C VAL A 277 0.79 -4.30 -14.26
N LEU A 278 0.57 -5.06 -15.33
CA LEU A 278 0.69 -6.53 -15.30
C LEU A 278 2.14 -6.99 -15.15
N ASN A 279 3.09 -6.27 -15.75
CA ASN A 279 4.52 -6.59 -15.71
C ASN A 279 5.35 -5.37 -15.24
N PRO A 280 5.42 -5.11 -13.93
CA PRO A 280 6.14 -3.94 -13.41
C PRO A 280 7.63 -3.96 -13.72
N SER A 281 8.24 -5.14 -13.82
CA SER A 281 9.67 -5.27 -14.07
C SER A 281 10.06 -4.66 -15.43
N GLU A 282 9.20 -4.76 -16.46
CA GLU A 282 9.46 -4.13 -17.77
C GLU A 282 9.55 -2.62 -17.71
N ILE A 283 8.90 -2.03 -16.74
CA ILE A 283 8.85 -0.58 -16.53
C ILE A 283 9.99 -0.10 -15.63
N LEU A 284 10.37 -0.95 -14.67
CA LEU A 284 11.41 -0.65 -13.67
C LEU A 284 12.83 -0.89 -14.20
N ILE A 285 12.95 -1.44 -15.41
CA ILE A 285 14.22 -1.66 -16.12
C ILE A 285 14.20 -0.78 -17.36
N THR A 286 15.13 0.14 -17.42
CA THR A 286 15.29 0.99 -18.60
C THR A 286 15.98 0.19 -19.73
N GLN A 287 15.27 -0.03 -20.85
CA GLN A 287 15.92 -0.56 -22.05
C GLN A 287 16.77 0.55 -22.65
N LYS A 288 18.08 0.42 -22.58
CA LYS A 288 19.04 1.37 -23.13
C LYS A 288 19.88 0.68 -24.20
N GLU A 289 20.10 1.37 -25.30
CA GLU A 289 21.05 0.93 -26.34
C GLU A 289 22.50 1.12 -25.87
N ASP A 290 22.76 2.13 -25.01
CA ASP A 290 24.09 2.44 -24.50
C ASP A 290 24.39 1.72 -23.19
N GLN A 291 25.58 1.14 -23.08
CA GLN A 291 26.10 0.57 -21.84
C GLN A 291 26.66 1.69 -20.96
N LEU A 292 25.95 2.01 -19.86
CA LEU A 292 26.36 3.04 -18.91
C LEU A 292 26.90 2.39 -17.62
N SER A 293 27.96 2.98 -17.07
CA SER A 293 28.48 2.59 -15.75
C SER A 293 27.50 2.97 -14.65
N GLY A 294 27.61 2.29 -13.50
CA GLY A 294 26.78 2.60 -12.32
C GLY A 294 25.37 2.00 -12.34
N ILE A 295 25.05 1.10 -13.24
CA ILE A 295 23.74 0.47 -13.34
C ILE A 295 23.82 -1.02 -13.06
N ALA A 296 22.94 -1.54 -12.19
CA ALA A 296 22.78 -2.96 -11.91
C ALA A 296 21.29 -3.33 -11.77
N ILE A 297 20.92 -4.56 -12.15
CA ILE A 297 19.55 -5.05 -12.03
C ILE A 297 19.45 -5.97 -10.82
N ALA A 298 18.60 -5.61 -9.86
CA ALA A 298 18.32 -6.41 -8.67
C ALA A 298 17.06 -7.26 -8.87
N ALA A 299 17.13 -8.54 -8.50
CA ALA A 299 15.95 -9.39 -8.38
C ALA A 299 15.45 -9.37 -6.93
N THR A 300 14.40 -8.57 -6.69
CA THR A 300 13.77 -8.36 -5.39
C THR A 300 12.43 -9.07 -5.29
N ILE A 301 11.87 -9.13 -4.07
CA ILE A 301 10.48 -9.54 -3.84
C ILE A 301 9.82 -8.48 -2.99
N GLU A 302 8.76 -7.89 -3.51
CA GLU A 302 7.88 -7.02 -2.77
C GLU A 302 6.59 -7.77 -2.42
N GLY A 303 6.45 -8.10 -1.12
CA GLY A 303 5.37 -8.94 -0.66
C GLY A 303 5.45 -10.39 -1.16
N MET A 304 4.57 -10.75 -2.08
CA MET A 304 4.58 -12.05 -2.76
C MET A 304 5.05 -11.96 -4.21
N ARG A 305 5.32 -10.78 -4.71
CA ARG A 305 5.60 -10.52 -6.13
C ARG A 305 7.09 -10.39 -6.38
N PRO A 306 7.70 -11.27 -7.20
CA PRO A 306 9.06 -11.05 -7.66
C PRO A 306 9.09 -9.90 -8.66
N LEU A 307 10.11 -9.07 -8.54
CA LEU A 307 10.33 -7.88 -9.37
C LEU A 307 11.79 -7.79 -9.75
N LEU A 308 12.08 -7.36 -10.97
CA LEU A 308 13.39 -6.87 -11.34
C LEU A 308 13.38 -5.34 -11.32
N ILE A 309 14.40 -4.75 -10.70
CA ILE A 309 14.47 -3.31 -10.50
C ILE A 309 15.88 -2.79 -10.79
N GLU A 310 15.94 -1.66 -11.50
CA GLU A 310 17.19 -1.01 -11.81
C GLU A 310 17.70 -0.21 -10.60
N VAL A 311 18.94 -0.48 -10.22
CA VAL A 311 19.72 0.23 -9.21
C VAL A 311 20.74 1.10 -9.91
N GLN A 312 20.71 2.39 -9.66
CA GLN A 312 21.60 3.38 -10.25
C GLN A 312 22.51 3.97 -9.16
N ALA A 313 23.81 3.95 -9.37
CA ALA A 313 24.79 4.54 -8.47
C ALA A 313 25.68 5.52 -9.23
N LEU A 314 26.01 6.64 -8.59
CA LEU A 314 26.99 7.59 -9.05
C LEU A 314 28.03 7.83 -7.95
N VAL A 315 29.28 7.55 -8.26
CA VAL A 315 30.42 7.75 -7.37
C VAL A 315 31.36 8.77 -8.00
N THR A 316 31.56 9.89 -7.33
CA THR A 316 32.41 10.96 -7.84
C THR A 316 33.34 11.48 -6.76
N GLN A 317 34.39 12.21 -7.14
CA GLN A 317 35.30 12.84 -6.18
C GLN A 317 34.57 13.94 -5.40
N SER A 318 34.69 13.95 -4.08
CA SER A 318 34.13 15.03 -3.27
C SER A 318 34.89 16.30 -3.45
N VAL A 319 34.17 17.37 -3.83
CA VAL A 319 34.77 18.70 -4.08
C VAL A 319 34.77 19.58 -2.82
N TYR A 320 33.83 19.33 -1.90
CA TYR A 320 33.57 20.22 -0.75
C TYR A 320 34.18 19.74 0.57
N GLY A 321 35.11 18.81 0.54
CA GLY A 321 35.80 18.31 1.76
C GLY A 321 34.99 17.42 2.68
N THR A 322 33.67 17.45 2.60
CA THR A 322 32.75 16.55 3.34
C THR A 322 31.97 15.69 2.36
N PRO A 323 32.25 14.39 2.26
CA PRO A 323 31.62 13.50 1.33
C PRO A 323 30.09 13.40 1.54
N GLN A 324 29.33 13.57 0.46
CA GLN A 324 27.87 13.47 0.48
C GLN A 324 27.42 12.02 0.28
N ARG A 325 26.34 11.65 0.95
CA ARG A 325 25.67 10.35 0.81
C ARG A 325 24.19 10.60 0.64
N THR A 326 23.67 10.41 -0.57
CA THR A 326 22.26 10.65 -0.92
C THR A 326 21.63 9.38 -1.47
N VAL A 327 20.43 9.07 -1.02
CA VAL A 327 19.69 7.88 -1.46
C VAL A 327 18.26 8.25 -1.83
N SER A 328 17.74 7.58 -2.85
CA SER A 328 16.33 7.57 -3.22
C SER A 328 15.86 6.13 -3.35
N GLY A 329 14.79 5.76 -2.64
CA GLY A 329 14.25 4.41 -2.67
C GLY A 329 15.03 3.33 -1.88
N PHE A 330 16.10 3.71 -1.18
CA PHE A 330 16.93 2.80 -0.37
C PHE A 330 17.24 3.39 1.01
N ASP A 331 17.58 2.56 1.99
CA ASP A 331 17.93 3.01 3.34
C ASP A 331 19.36 3.56 3.40
N LEU A 332 19.52 4.80 3.87
CA LEU A 332 20.82 5.47 3.96
C LEU A 332 21.79 4.74 4.92
N ARG A 333 21.29 4.19 6.03
CA ARG A 333 22.14 3.47 7.00
C ARG A 333 22.64 2.17 6.37
N ARG A 334 21.79 1.50 5.57
CA ARG A 334 22.20 0.30 4.84
C ARG A 334 23.26 0.62 3.79
N LEU A 335 23.13 1.71 3.03
CA LEU A 335 24.18 2.18 2.12
C LEU A 335 25.51 2.40 2.83
N GLN A 336 25.51 3.07 3.99
CA GLN A 336 26.72 3.33 4.78
C GLN A 336 27.40 2.02 5.23
N LEU A 337 26.62 0.99 5.61
CA LEU A 337 27.17 -0.33 5.94
C LEU A 337 27.83 -1.01 4.74
N LEU A 338 27.19 -0.95 3.57
CA LEU A 338 27.73 -1.54 2.34
C LEU A 338 29.01 -0.84 1.90
N LEU A 339 29.10 0.48 1.98
CA LEU A 339 30.34 1.23 1.72
C LEU A 339 31.47 0.82 2.67
N ALA A 340 31.17 0.66 3.96
CA ALA A 340 32.16 0.20 4.94
C ALA A 340 32.67 -1.24 4.64
N VAL A 341 31.79 -2.12 4.12
CA VAL A 341 32.19 -3.46 3.65
C VAL A 341 33.13 -3.36 2.46
N LEU A 342 32.81 -2.53 1.45
CA LEU A 342 33.68 -2.30 0.28
C LEU A 342 35.03 -1.73 0.67
N GLU A 343 35.09 -0.78 1.60
CA GLU A 343 36.35 -0.21 2.08
C GLU A 343 37.18 -1.27 2.83
N LYS A 344 36.58 -1.95 3.82
CA LYS A 344 37.34 -2.82 4.70
C LYS A 344 37.70 -4.17 4.06
N ARG A 345 36.83 -4.71 3.20
CA ARG A 345 37.00 -6.05 2.60
C ARG A 345 37.45 -6.01 1.16
N GLY A 346 36.95 -5.04 0.38
CA GLY A 346 37.33 -4.88 -1.01
C GLY A 346 38.58 -4.02 -1.25
N GLY A 347 39.01 -3.25 -0.25
CA GLY A 347 40.15 -2.34 -0.38
C GLY A 347 39.84 -1.05 -1.17
N PHE A 348 38.59 -0.75 -1.43
CA PHE A 348 38.17 0.48 -2.13
C PHE A 348 38.19 1.70 -1.21
N HIS A 349 38.31 2.88 -1.78
CA HIS A 349 38.42 4.14 -1.04
C HIS A 349 37.24 5.07 -1.32
N PHE A 350 36.16 4.94 -0.52
CA PHE A 350 34.98 5.79 -0.59
C PHE A 350 35.00 6.98 0.36
N GLY A 351 35.99 7.04 1.28
CA GLY A 351 36.07 8.06 2.31
C GLY A 351 36.10 9.51 1.80
N MET A 352 36.61 9.74 0.58
CA MET A 352 36.70 11.05 -0.07
C MET A 352 35.84 11.16 -1.35
N LYS A 353 34.84 10.29 -1.50
CA LYS A 353 33.97 10.29 -2.68
C LYS A 353 32.53 10.59 -2.29
N ASP A 354 31.85 11.38 -3.08
CA ASP A 354 30.40 11.55 -3.01
C ASP A 354 29.72 10.31 -3.63
N VAL A 355 28.63 9.86 -3.01
CA VAL A 355 27.88 8.69 -3.44
C VAL A 355 26.40 9.03 -3.50
N PHE A 356 25.83 8.84 -4.67
CA PHE A 356 24.41 8.98 -4.93
C PHE A 356 23.86 7.62 -5.37
N LEU A 357 22.73 7.21 -4.77
CA LEU A 357 22.06 5.95 -5.08
C LEU A 357 20.60 6.21 -5.36
N ASN A 358 20.09 5.67 -6.45
CA ASN A 358 18.70 5.78 -6.83
C ASN A 358 18.13 4.41 -7.22
N ILE A 359 16.97 4.08 -6.71
CA ILE A 359 16.17 2.95 -7.17
C ILE A 359 15.17 3.46 -8.21
N ALA A 360 15.19 2.87 -9.39
CA ALA A 360 14.31 3.28 -10.48
C ALA A 360 12.82 3.17 -10.12
N GLY A 361 11.99 4.02 -10.73
CA GLY A 361 10.54 4.03 -10.54
C GLY A 361 10.05 4.65 -9.22
N GLY A 362 10.95 5.19 -8.37
CA GLY A 362 10.59 5.84 -7.09
C GLY A 362 10.04 4.87 -6.04
N ILE A 363 10.31 3.59 -6.19
CA ILE A 363 9.88 2.54 -5.24
C ILE A 363 10.87 2.49 -4.09
N LYS A 364 10.35 2.44 -2.86
CA LYS A 364 11.17 2.15 -1.69
C LYS A 364 11.29 0.64 -1.52
N VAL A 365 12.51 0.10 -1.61
CA VAL A 365 12.79 -1.33 -1.46
C VAL A 365 13.37 -1.60 -0.08
N GLU A 366 12.74 -2.50 0.66
CA GLU A 366 13.18 -2.91 2.01
C GLU A 366 13.80 -4.33 2.01
N ASP A 367 13.71 -5.05 0.89
CA ASP A 367 14.27 -6.39 0.73
C ASP A 367 15.81 -6.34 0.69
N PRO A 368 16.52 -6.99 1.62
CA PRO A 368 17.98 -6.99 1.64
C PRO A 368 18.62 -7.71 0.44
N SER A 369 17.86 -8.42 -0.36
CA SER A 369 18.37 -9.13 -1.56
C SER A 369 18.99 -8.18 -2.59
N ILE A 370 18.64 -6.88 -2.56
CA ILE A 370 19.19 -5.90 -3.49
C ILE A 370 20.60 -5.43 -3.13
N ASP A 371 21.11 -5.75 -1.95
CA ASP A 371 22.46 -5.34 -1.50
C ASP A 371 23.53 -5.65 -2.52
N LEU A 372 23.49 -6.86 -3.11
CA LEU A 372 24.48 -7.29 -4.09
C LEU A 372 24.43 -6.44 -5.34
N ALA A 373 23.24 -6.10 -5.82
CA ALA A 373 23.07 -5.18 -6.97
C ALA A 373 23.56 -3.77 -6.63
N VAL A 374 23.26 -3.25 -5.42
CA VAL A 374 23.76 -1.96 -4.95
C VAL A 374 25.27 -1.93 -4.96
N LEU A 375 25.92 -2.98 -4.42
CA LEU A 375 27.39 -3.08 -4.46
C LEU A 375 27.93 -3.11 -5.88
N CYS A 376 27.32 -3.90 -6.77
CA CYS A 376 27.76 -3.99 -8.16
C CYS A 376 27.59 -2.66 -8.91
N ALA A 377 26.49 -1.93 -8.67
CA ALA A 377 26.30 -0.58 -9.23
C ALA A 377 27.34 0.42 -8.71
N LEU A 378 27.64 0.39 -7.41
CA LEU A 378 28.67 1.23 -6.78
C LEU A 378 30.05 0.95 -7.38
N LEU A 379 30.43 -0.33 -7.51
CA LEU A 379 31.70 -0.75 -8.11
C LEU A 379 31.78 -0.36 -9.59
N SER A 380 30.72 -0.59 -10.34
CA SER A 380 30.63 -0.18 -11.75
C SER A 380 30.86 1.33 -11.93
N SER A 381 30.23 2.15 -11.08
CA SER A 381 30.45 3.61 -11.11
C SER A 381 31.83 4.02 -10.58
N TYR A 382 32.38 3.26 -9.60
CA TYR A 382 33.70 3.55 -9.06
C TYR A 382 34.82 3.31 -10.08
N GLU A 383 34.75 2.21 -10.83
CA GLU A 383 35.71 1.80 -11.89
C GLU A 383 35.39 2.46 -13.24
N ASP A 384 34.20 3.09 -13.36
CA ASP A 384 33.66 3.62 -14.63
C ASP A 384 33.55 2.55 -15.74
N VAL A 385 33.18 1.31 -15.33
CA VAL A 385 33.02 0.17 -16.22
C VAL A 385 31.58 -0.32 -16.19
N PRO A 386 30.87 -0.37 -17.34
CA PRO A 386 29.49 -0.86 -17.37
C PRO A 386 29.42 -2.36 -17.08
N LEU A 387 28.35 -2.78 -16.39
CA LEU A 387 28.05 -4.20 -16.18
C LEU A 387 27.39 -4.81 -17.42
N PRO A 388 27.56 -6.13 -17.65
CA PRO A 388 26.86 -6.81 -18.73
C PRO A 388 25.33 -6.69 -18.57
N GLN A 389 24.63 -6.32 -19.65
CA GLN A 389 23.18 -6.02 -19.63
C GLN A 389 22.30 -7.22 -19.28
N GLN A 390 22.76 -8.42 -19.58
CA GLN A 390 22.00 -9.67 -19.41
C GLN A 390 22.23 -10.32 -18.03
N ILE A 391 22.78 -9.58 -17.04
CA ILE A 391 23.06 -10.10 -15.70
C ILE A 391 22.20 -9.37 -14.68
N CYS A 392 21.59 -10.13 -13.77
CA CYS A 392 20.94 -9.60 -12.59
C CYS A 392 21.47 -10.23 -11.31
N PHE A 393 21.10 -9.65 -10.15
CA PHE A 393 21.69 -9.96 -8.87
C PHE A 393 20.64 -10.20 -7.79
N ALA A 394 20.86 -11.21 -6.92
CA ALA A 394 20.04 -11.41 -5.73
C ALA A 394 20.88 -11.97 -4.57
N GLY A 395 21.16 -11.14 -3.57
CA GLY A 395 21.93 -11.54 -2.40
C GLY A 395 22.00 -10.46 -1.33
N GLU A 396 21.84 -10.84 -0.07
CA GLU A 396 22.13 -9.97 1.06
C GLU A 396 23.65 -9.97 1.29
N VAL A 397 24.21 -8.83 1.63
CA VAL A 397 25.63 -8.72 1.95
C VAL A 397 25.85 -8.51 3.45
N GLY A 398 26.57 -9.43 4.07
CA GLY A 398 26.96 -9.34 5.47
C GLY A 398 28.20 -8.48 5.69
N LEU A 399 28.42 -8.07 6.95
CA LEU A 399 29.54 -7.18 7.34
C LEU A 399 30.93 -7.79 7.13
N SER A 400 31.03 -9.12 6.99
CA SER A 400 32.29 -9.81 6.66
C SER A 400 32.55 -9.92 5.16
N GLY A 401 31.66 -9.34 4.31
CA GLY A 401 31.75 -9.44 2.86
C GLY A 401 31.19 -10.74 2.29
N GLU A 402 30.52 -11.56 3.11
CA GLU A 402 29.83 -12.75 2.67
C GLU A 402 28.51 -12.43 1.97
N ILE A 403 28.17 -13.20 0.94
CA ILE A 403 26.88 -13.13 0.25
C ILE A 403 25.96 -14.16 0.88
N ARG A 404 24.88 -13.72 1.51
CA ARG A 404 23.91 -14.54 2.21
C ARG A 404 22.77 -14.97 1.30
N ALA A 405 22.22 -16.15 1.59
CA ALA A 405 21.04 -16.64 0.92
C ALA A 405 19.81 -15.76 1.23
N VAL A 406 19.00 -15.53 0.22
CA VAL A 406 17.74 -14.78 0.33
C VAL A 406 16.53 -15.70 0.15
N ASN A 407 15.40 -15.30 0.69
CA ASN A 407 14.18 -16.09 0.61
C ASN A 407 13.64 -16.15 -0.82
N ARG A 408 12.92 -17.24 -1.16
CA ARG A 408 12.20 -17.41 -2.45
C ARG A 408 13.11 -17.19 -3.67
N ILE A 409 14.30 -17.72 -3.63
CA ILE A 409 15.30 -17.55 -4.69
C ILE A 409 14.80 -18.12 -6.02
N ASP A 410 14.01 -19.19 -5.97
CA ASP A 410 13.36 -19.82 -7.11
C ASP A 410 12.43 -18.86 -7.88
N GLN A 411 11.64 -18.06 -7.16
CA GLN A 411 10.73 -17.09 -7.77
C GLN A 411 11.50 -15.91 -8.40
N ARG A 412 12.61 -15.48 -7.80
CA ARG A 412 13.47 -14.42 -8.34
C ARG A 412 14.14 -14.86 -9.64
N ILE A 413 14.63 -16.10 -9.66
CA ILE A 413 15.25 -16.69 -10.85
C ILE A 413 14.20 -16.85 -11.96
N ALA A 414 13.01 -17.34 -11.64
CA ALA A 414 11.94 -17.50 -12.63
C ALA A 414 11.50 -16.15 -13.24
N GLU A 415 11.47 -15.07 -12.45
CA GLU A 415 11.14 -13.74 -13.00
C GLU A 415 12.28 -13.19 -13.87
N ALA A 416 13.55 -13.43 -13.49
CA ALA A 416 14.71 -13.06 -14.30
C ALA A 416 14.72 -13.81 -15.64
N GLU A 417 14.45 -15.11 -15.63
CA GLU A 417 14.34 -15.94 -16.84
C GLU A 417 13.21 -15.47 -17.76
N LYS A 418 12.02 -15.19 -17.19
CA LYS A 418 10.85 -14.70 -17.92
C LYS A 418 11.14 -13.38 -18.65
N LEU A 419 11.99 -12.51 -18.07
CA LEU A 419 12.38 -11.22 -18.64
C LEU A 419 13.59 -11.31 -19.59
N GLY A 420 14.08 -12.51 -19.85
CA GLY A 420 15.13 -12.78 -20.84
C GLY A 420 16.55 -12.53 -20.36
N PHE A 421 16.79 -12.49 -19.03
CA PHE A 421 18.14 -12.43 -18.49
C PHE A 421 18.87 -13.76 -18.73
N GLU A 422 20.15 -13.67 -19.10
CA GLU A 422 20.98 -14.86 -19.37
C GLU A 422 21.61 -15.40 -18.09
N LYS A 423 21.93 -14.50 -17.11
CA LYS A 423 22.60 -14.87 -15.88
C LYS A 423 22.00 -14.19 -14.66
N ILE A 424 22.00 -14.91 -13.55
CA ILE A 424 21.69 -14.34 -12.24
C ILE A 424 22.78 -14.73 -11.24
N ILE A 425 23.38 -13.75 -10.57
CA ILE A 425 24.37 -13.95 -9.51
C ILE A 425 23.66 -14.02 -8.16
N VAL A 426 23.84 -15.15 -7.46
CA VAL A 426 23.19 -15.43 -6.18
C VAL A 426 24.17 -16.01 -5.19
N SER A 427 23.77 -16.07 -3.92
CA SER A 427 24.58 -16.69 -2.87
C SER A 427 24.78 -18.19 -3.12
N LYS A 428 26.00 -18.70 -2.94
CA LYS A 428 26.31 -20.13 -2.96
C LYS A 428 25.54 -20.95 -1.90
N TYR A 429 25.09 -20.28 -0.84
CA TYR A 429 24.29 -20.91 0.22
C TYR A 429 22.80 -21.08 -0.16
N SER A 430 22.37 -20.53 -1.31
CA SER A 430 21.03 -20.74 -1.86
C SER A 430 20.83 -22.11 -2.55
N GLN A 431 21.90 -22.90 -2.71
CA GLN A 431 21.90 -24.15 -3.46
C GLN A 431 20.85 -25.18 -2.99
N LYS A 432 20.54 -25.23 -1.68
CA LYS A 432 19.52 -26.13 -1.13
C LYS A 432 18.08 -25.80 -1.61
N GLY A 433 17.81 -24.54 -1.98
CA GLY A 433 16.52 -24.09 -2.55
C GLY A 433 16.39 -24.36 -4.03
N LEU A 434 17.48 -24.53 -4.77
CA LEU A 434 17.52 -24.65 -6.22
C LEU A 434 17.41 -26.11 -6.74
N SER A 435 17.52 -27.11 -5.87
CA SER A 435 17.68 -28.52 -6.25
C SER A 435 16.47 -29.17 -6.92
N LYS A 436 15.30 -28.48 -7.01
CA LYS A 436 14.03 -29.05 -7.52
C LYS A 436 13.53 -28.46 -8.84
N GLN A 437 14.09 -27.35 -9.30
CA GLN A 437 13.66 -26.70 -10.54
C GLN A 437 14.83 -26.64 -11.55
N LYS A 438 14.52 -26.87 -12.84
CA LYS A 438 15.44 -26.58 -13.93
C LYS A 438 15.11 -25.20 -14.48
N PHE A 439 16.08 -24.31 -14.48
CA PHE A 439 16.01 -23.00 -15.09
C PHE A 439 16.84 -23.01 -16.38
N ASN A 440 16.42 -22.23 -17.38
CA ASN A 440 17.22 -22.04 -18.60
C ASN A 440 18.23 -20.91 -18.44
N ILE A 441 18.06 -20.03 -17.41
CA ILE A 441 19.01 -19.00 -17.05
C ILE A 441 20.22 -19.60 -16.31
N GLU A 442 21.43 -19.11 -16.57
CA GLU A 442 22.65 -19.49 -15.86
C GLU A 442 22.65 -18.92 -14.44
N VAL A 443 22.67 -19.80 -13.45
CA VAL A 443 22.72 -19.42 -12.02
C VAL A 443 24.16 -19.46 -11.54
N VAL A 444 24.75 -18.27 -11.33
CA VAL A 444 26.14 -18.11 -10.88
C VAL A 444 26.18 -18.02 -9.36
N LEU A 445 26.85 -18.97 -8.70
CA LEU A 445 26.92 -19.09 -7.27
C LEU A 445 28.17 -18.40 -6.72
N MET A 446 28.01 -17.37 -5.90
CA MET A 446 29.10 -16.60 -5.29
C MET A 446 29.00 -16.60 -3.77
N GLY A 447 30.16 -16.61 -3.08
CA GLY A 447 30.24 -16.66 -1.63
C GLY A 447 30.63 -15.32 -1.00
N ARG A 448 31.40 -14.52 -1.71
CA ARG A 448 31.98 -13.27 -1.22
C ARG A 448 31.96 -12.18 -2.27
N VAL A 449 31.97 -10.93 -1.80
CA VAL A 449 31.98 -9.72 -2.66
C VAL A 449 33.23 -9.70 -3.55
N GLU A 450 34.40 -10.14 -3.05
CA GLU A 450 35.64 -10.17 -3.82
C GLU A 450 35.58 -11.17 -5.01
N GLU A 451 34.79 -12.25 -4.88
CA GLU A 451 34.56 -13.20 -5.97
C GLU A 451 33.73 -12.55 -7.08
N VAL A 452 32.71 -11.76 -6.69
CA VAL A 452 31.85 -11.04 -7.64
C VAL A 452 32.64 -9.96 -8.37
N TYR A 453 33.47 -9.19 -7.66
CA TYR A 453 34.33 -8.18 -8.29
C TYR A 453 35.24 -8.81 -9.34
N LYS A 454 35.97 -9.88 -9.03
CA LYS A 454 36.86 -10.58 -9.96
C LYS A 454 36.13 -11.19 -11.16
N TYR A 455 34.84 -11.48 -11.02
CA TYR A 455 34.03 -12.03 -12.10
C TYR A 455 33.53 -11.00 -13.06
N LEU A 456 33.27 -9.78 -12.58
CA LEU A 456 32.64 -8.69 -13.34
C LEU A 456 33.65 -7.71 -13.95
N PHE A 457 34.79 -7.51 -13.26
CA PHE A 457 35.86 -6.56 -13.60
C PHE A 457 37.21 -7.28 -13.70
#